data_fabb8535510745964fb76ef71647cb5b
#
_entry.id   fabb8535510745964fb76ef71647cb5b
#
_cell.length_a   1.000
_cell.length_b   1.000
_cell.length_c   1.000
_cell.angle_alpha   90.00
_cell.angle_beta   90.00
_cell.angle_gamma   90.00
#
_symmetry.space_group_name_H-M   'P 1'
#
loop_
_entity.id
_entity.type
_entity.pdbx_description
1 polymer ?
#
loop_
_entity_poly.entity_id
_entity_poly.type
_entity_poly.pdbx_seq_one_letter_code
_entity_poly.pdbx_strand_id
1 'polypeptide(L)'
;MVGGVPSRRFLVCAAIAAALLGCTSARTPQIVTEANTSVADRTPLATIAGPLRRGPLEANAVVRRAIDGDTLDVVLLRDDGTPVPREERIRLIGIDTPETKRPDTPIECFGKKASAATAALLPDATPVRLERDVEERDRYGRLLAYVFRASDGLFVNHELVRTGFAASYPYPPNVTYADMFREAAGNAEAAGVGLWGACGDAHVPA
;
A
#
# COMPACT_ATOMS: atom_id res chain seq x y z
N MET A 1 -17.31 -25.24 63.21
CA MET A 1 -16.29 -26.24 63.58
C MET A 1 -15.01 -25.73 62.92
N VAL A 2 -14.28 -24.95 63.64
CA VAL A 2 -13.21 -25.27 64.55
C VAL A 2 -12.03 -25.95 63.86
N GLY A 3 -10.98 -25.31 63.77
CA GLY A 3 -9.64 -25.39 64.27
C GLY A 3 -8.62 -25.26 63.16
N GLY A 4 -7.48 -24.62 63.25
CA GLY A 4 -6.74 -24.07 64.34
C GLY A 4 -5.30 -23.93 63.88
N VAL A 5 -4.69 -22.78 64.13
CA VAL A 5 -3.25 -22.44 64.04
C VAL A 5 -2.48 -23.21 65.11
N PRO A 6 -1.16 -23.50 65.00
CA PRO A 6 -0.24 -22.59 65.64
C PRO A 6 1.16 -22.41 65.00
N SER A 7 1.65 -21.25 65.12
CA SER A 7 2.90 -20.57 65.47
C SER A 7 3.94 -21.35 66.30
N ARG A 8 5.25 -21.17 66.01
CA ARG A 8 6.40 -21.09 66.95
C ARG A 8 7.65 -20.72 66.13
N ARG A 9 8.30 -19.63 66.26
CA ARG A 9 9.11 -18.92 67.29
C ARG A 9 10.50 -19.56 67.59
N PHE A 10 11.47 -18.67 67.62
CA PHE A 10 12.80 -18.63 68.28
C PHE A 10 13.97 -19.31 67.52
N LEU A 11 15.19 -18.86 67.47
CA LEU A 11 16.01 -18.11 68.45
C LEU A 11 17.22 -17.46 67.74
N VAL A 12 17.65 -16.39 68.33
CA VAL A 12 18.86 -15.58 68.15
C VAL A 12 20.11 -16.37 68.60
N CYS A 13 21.23 -16.17 67.92
CA CYS A 13 22.54 -16.17 68.63
C CYS A 13 23.52 -15.25 67.90
N ALA A 14 23.97 -14.28 68.64
CA ALA A 14 25.08 -13.37 68.35
C ALA A 14 26.39 -14.00 68.86
N ALA A 15 27.46 -13.79 68.13
CA ALA A 15 28.82 -13.85 68.76
C ALA A 15 29.80 -12.96 67.97
N ILE A 16 30.50 -12.19 68.70
CA ILE A 16 31.49 -11.18 68.45
C ILE A 16 32.90 -11.83 68.34
N ALA A 17 33.80 -11.33 67.48
CA ALA A 17 35.18 -10.98 67.77
C ALA A 17 36.05 -10.73 66.56
N ALA A 18 36.47 -9.50 66.38
CA ALA A 18 37.86 -8.94 66.48
C ALA A 18 38.87 -9.30 65.36
N ALA A 19 39.14 -8.25 64.59
CA ALA A 19 40.42 -7.66 64.15
C ALA A 19 41.59 -8.56 63.73
N LEU A 20 42.11 -8.28 62.54
CA LEU A 20 43.50 -8.03 62.21
C LEU A 20 43.68 -7.31 60.85
N LEU A 21 44.51 -6.26 60.89
CA LEU A 21 44.93 -5.45 59.74
C LEU A 21 45.75 -6.30 58.76
N GLY A 22 45.47 -6.13 57.50
CA GLY A 22 46.27 -6.59 56.36
C GLY A 22 46.03 -5.72 55.17
N CYS A 23 46.83 -4.69 54.93
CA CYS A 23 46.89 -3.93 53.70
C CYS A 23 47.43 -4.80 52.58
N THR A 24 46.57 -5.23 51.69
CA THR A 24 47.00 -5.67 50.38
C THR A 24 46.16 -4.95 49.32
N SER A 25 46.87 -4.16 48.51
CA SER A 25 46.33 -3.50 47.31
C SER A 25 45.66 -4.52 46.40
N ALA A 26 44.37 -4.67 46.48
CA ALA A 26 43.61 -5.42 45.50
C ALA A 26 43.21 -4.47 44.38
N ARG A 27 43.80 -4.69 43.21
CA ARG A 27 43.34 -4.14 41.94
C ARG A 27 41.87 -4.50 41.75
N THR A 28 41.03 -3.49 41.73
CA THR A 28 39.64 -3.62 41.35
C THR A 28 39.58 -4.06 39.88
N PRO A 29 38.95 -5.17 39.52
CA PRO A 29 38.67 -5.46 38.11
C PRO A 29 37.64 -4.43 37.63
N GLN A 30 38.05 -3.61 36.72
CA GLN A 30 37.14 -2.77 35.95
C GLN A 30 36.19 -3.72 35.20
N ILE A 31 34.96 -3.79 35.66
CA ILE A 31 33.87 -4.37 34.87
C ILE A 31 33.65 -3.43 33.70
N VAL A 32 34.21 -3.77 32.54
CA VAL A 32 33.84 -3.14 31.30
C VAL A 32 32.41 -3.60 31.02
N THR A 33 31.47 -2.77 31.42
CA THR A 33 30.09 -2.92 30.97
C THR A 33 30.12 -2.59 29.47
N GLU A 34 30.27 -3.60 28.65
CA GLU A 34 29.92 -3.48 27.25
C GLU A 34 28.44 -3.15 27.18
N ALA A 35 28.16 -1.86 27.01
CA ALA A 35 26.86 -1.40 26.57
C ALA A 35 26.63 -2.00 25.19
N ASN A 36 25.99 -3.16 25.18
CA ASN A 36 25.42 -3.73 23.96
C ASN A 36 24.34 -2.79 23.47
N THR A 37 24.77 -1.71 22.82
CA THR A 37 23.90 -0.85 22.07
C THR A 37 23.53 -1.61 20.80
N SER A 38 22.62 -2.56 20.94
CA SER A 38 21.81 -3.02 19.85
C SER A 38 21.05 -1.81 19.32
N VAL A 39 21.70 -1.08 18.42
CA VAL A 39 21.00 -0.18 17.51
C VAL A 39 20.13 -1.09 16.67
N ALA A 40 18.90 -1.31 17.13
CA ALA A 40 17.88 -1.83 16.27
C ALA A 40 17.88 -0.92 15.04
N ASP A 41 18.36 -1.45 13.95
CA ASP A 41 18.22 -0.89 12.61
C ASP A 41 16.71 -0.69 12.38
N ARG A 42 16.23 0.47 12.80
CA ARG A 42 14.90 0.94 12.44
C ARG A 42 15.03 1.40 11.02
N THR A 43 14.93 0.47 10.08
CA THR A 43 14.59 0.82 8.70
C THR A 43 13.45 1.84 8.78
N PRO A 44 13.62 3.07 8.28
CA PRO A 44 12.56 4.06 8.35
C PRO A 44 11.34 3.44 7.67
N LEU A 45 10.20 3.41 8.36
CA LEU A 45 8.92 3.04 7.76
C LEU A 45 8.79 3.83 6.46
N ALA A 46 8.71 3.12 5.34
CA ALA A 46 8.56 3.74 4.03
C ALA A 46 7.36 4.69 4.09
N THR A 47 7.63 5.99 4.01
CA THR A 47 6.58 7.00 4.02
C THR A 47 5.89 6.94 2.67
N ILE A 48 4.64 6.47 2.64
CA ILE A 48 3.84 6.50 1.42
C ILE A 48 3.65 7.97 1.04
N ALA A 49 4.22 8.37 -0.11
CA ALA A 49 4.04 9.70 -0.66
C ALA A 49 2.54 10.00 -0.84
N GLY A 50 2.15 11.27 -0.76
CA GLY A 50 0.77 11.69 -0.95
C GLY A 50 0.28 11.46 -2.39
N PRO A 51 -1.04 11.68 -2.64
CA PRO A 51 -1.60 11.51 -3.97
C PRO A 51 -0.99 12.49 -4.98
N LEU A 52 -0.69 12.00 -6.18
CA LEU A 52 -0.20 12.84 -7.28
C LEU A 52 -1.36 13.58 -7.94
N ARG A 53 -1.30 14.91 -7.95
CA ARG A 53 -2.32 15.79 -8.53
C ARG A 53 -1.69 16.85 -9.40
N ARG A 54 -2.32 17.14 -10.57
CA ARG A 54 -1.88 18.18 -11.52
C ARG A 54 -2.72 19.48 -11.42
N GLY A 55 -3.67 19.53 -10.48
CA GLY A 55 -4.69 20.58 -10.46
C GLY A 55 -5.81 20.31 -11.48
N PRO A 56 -6.81 21.19 -11.61
CA PRO A 56 -7.92 21.01 -12.54
C PRO A 56 -7.45 20.86 -13.99
N LEU A 57 -8.05 19.91 -14.71
CA LEU A 57 -7.75 19.59 -16.11
C LEU A 57 -9.01 19.70 -16.97
N GLU A 58 -8.82 19.98 -18.26
CA GLU A 58 -9.90 19.86 -19.22
C GLU A 58 -10.27 18.40 -19.43
N ALA A 59 -11.55 18.07 -19.23
CA ALA A 59 -12.06 16.73 -19.45
C ALA A 59 -12.20 16.40 -20.93
N ASN A 60 -11.85 15.16 -21.30
CA ASN A 60 -12.13 14.61 -22.64
C ASN A 60 -13.00 13.35 -22.60
N ALA A 61 -13.44 12.97 -21.40
CA ALA A 61 -14.38 11.88 -21.19
C ALA A 61 -15.18 12.06 -19.90
N VAL A 62 -16.29 11.32 -19.79
CA VAL A 62 -17.12 11.23 -18.59
C VAL A 62 -17.30 9.75 -18.24
N VAL A 63 -17.06 9.41 -16.99
CA VAL A 63 -17.21 8.05 -16.46
C VAL A 63 -18.70 7.67 -16.49
N ARG A 64 -18.99 6.48 -17.01
CA ARG A 64 -20.31 5.85 -16.92
C ARG A 64 -20.41 4.89 -15.76
N ARG A 65 -19.35 4.10 -15.55
CA ARG A 65 -19.21 3.19 -14.41
C ARG A 65 -17.81 2.59 -14.33
N ALA A 66 -17.40 2.18 -13.16
CA ALA A 66 -16.30 1.26 -12.97
C ALA A 66 -16.81 -0.18 -13.21
N ILE A 67 -16.08 -0.95 -14.02
CA ILE A 67 -16.37 -2.37 -14.31
C ILE A 67 -15.68 -3.26 -13.27
N ASP A 68 -14.40 -2.97 -13.03
CA ASP A 68 -13.53 -3.57 -12.02
C ASP A 68 -12.46 -2.58 -11.55
N GLY A 69 -11.37 -3.05 -10.95
CA GLY A 69 -10.36 -2.16 -10.38
C GLY A 69 -9.57 -1.37 -11.41
N ASP A 70 -9.44 -1.83 -12.64
CA ASP A 70 -8.64 -1.20 -13.69
C ASP A 70 -9.36 -1.05 -15.04
N THR A 71 -10.66 -1.23 -15.05
CA THR A 71 -11.49 -1.15 -16.26
C THR A 71 -12.70 -0.25 -16.02
N LEU A 72 -12.92 0.71 -16.93
CA LEU A 72 -14.02 1.68 -16.89
C LEU A 72 -14.82 1.65 -18.18
N ASP A 73 -16.11 1.94 -18.12
CA ASP A 73 -16.90 2.41 -19.26
C ASP A 73 -17.02 3.93 -19.17
N VAL A 74 -16.74 4.62 -20.29
CA VAL A 74 -16.80 6.09 -20.39
C VAL A 74 -17.53 6.53 -21.65
N VAL A 75 -17.97 7.79 -21.67
CA VAL A 75 -18.37 8.50 -22.89
C VAL A 75 -17.29 9.52 -23.20
N LEU A 76 -16.73 9.47 -24.39
CA LEU A 76 -15.76 10.45 -24.87
C LEU A 76 -16.45 11.79 -25.14
N LEU A 77 -15.72 12.88 -24.97
CA LEU A 77 -16.17 14.23 -25.32
C LEU A 77 -15.43 14.71 -26.57
N ARG A 78 -16.14 15.46 -27.41
CA ARG A 78 -15.55 16.23 -28.52
C ARG A 78 -14.88 17.50 -27.96
N ASP A 79 -14.13 18.20 -28.81
CA ASP A 79 -13.46 19.45 -28.44
C ASP A 79 -14.44 20.56 -27.99
N ASP A 80 -15.69 20.49 -28.41
CA ASP A 80 -16.76 21.39 -27.98
C ASP A 80 -17.44 20.95 -26.67
N GLY A 81 -16.96 19.88 -26.03
CA GLY A 81 -17.50 19.29 -24.82
C GLY A 81 -18.75 18.42 -25.02
N THR A 82 -19.23 18.26 -26.27
CA THR A 82 -20.41 17.43 -26.53
C THR A 82 -20.08 15.94 -26.47
N PRO A 83 -20.96 15.09 -25.92
CA PRO A 83 -20.72 13.65 -25.82
C PRO A 83 -20.67 12.97 -27.20
N VAL A 84 -19.77 12.03 -27.37
CA VAL A 84 -19.83 11.06 -28.48
C VAL A 84 -20.90 10.02 -28.12
N PRO A 85 -21.88 9.72 -28.98
CA PRO A 85 -23.02 8.85 -28.63
C PRO A 85 -22.63 7.36 -28.63
N ARG A 86 -21.51 7.02 -28.02
CA ARG A 86 -21.00 5.65 -27.88
C ARG A 86 -20.18 5.54 -26.60
N GLU A 87 -20.38 4.48 -25.85
CA GLU A 87 -19.53 4.13 -24.74
C GLU A 87 -18.24 3.46 -25.22
N GLU A 88 -17.14 3.82 -24.61
CA GLU A 88 -15.84 3.18 -24.80
C GLU A 88 -15.40 2.49 -23.51
N ARG A 89 -14.87 1.28 -23.66
CA ARG A 89 -14.24 0.57 -22.55
C ARG A 89 -12.77 0.94 -22.44
N ILE A 90 -12.38 1.42 -21.27
CA ILE A 90 -11.01 1.84 -20.97
C ILE A 90 -10.34 0.79 -20.12
N ARG A 91 -9.10 0.38 -20.47
CA ARG A 91 -8.17 -0.34 -19.59
C ARG A 91 -7.10 0.64 -19.11
N LEU A 92 -6.97 0.76 -17.81
CA LEU A 92 -5.96 1.62 -17.19
C LEU A 92 -4.56 1.06 -17.45
N ILE A 93 -3.68 1.86 -18.07
CA ILE A 93 -2.32 1.46 -18.44
C ILE A 93 -1.42 1.34 -17.21
N GLY A 94 -0.49 0.39 -17.25
CA GLY A 94 0.65 0.30 -16.34
C GLY A 94 0.35 -0.27 -14.97
N ILE A 95 -0.89 -0.66 -14.72
CA ILE A 95 -1.36 -1.23 -13.47
C ILE A 95 -2.16 -2.51 -13.71
N ASP A 96 -2.19 -3.37 -12.70
CA ASP A 96 -3.06 -4.54 -12.66
C ASP A 96 -3.74 -4.66 -11.29
N THR A 97 -5.03 -4.95 -11.30
CA THR A 97 -5.82 -5.14 -10.08
C THR A 97 -6.25 -6.61 -9.96
N PRO A 98 -6.44 -7.11 -8.72
CA PRO A 98 -6.96 -8.45 -8.55
C PRO A 98 -8.30 -8.63 -9.27
N GLU A 99 -8.43 -9.75 -10.00
CA GLU A 99 -9.53 -10.04 -10.93
C GLU A 99 -10.85 -10.30 -10.19
N THR A 100 -11.94 -9.76 -10.74
CA THR A 100 -13.30 -9.97 -10.18
C THR A 100 -14.31 -10.48 -11.19
N LYS A 101 -14.00 -10.43 -12.48
CA LYS A 101 -14.96 -10.65 -13.59
C LYS A 101 -14.58 -11.79 -14.54
N ARG A 102 -13.40 -12.43 -14.36
CA ARG A 102 -12.99 -13.53 -15.22
C ARG A 102 -13.95 -14.72 -15.06
N PRO A 103 -14.60 -15.20 -16.14
CA PRO A 103 -15.47 -16.37 -16.09
C PRO A 103 -14.74 -17.60 -15.51
N ASP A 104 -15.46 -18.40 -14.74
CA ASP A 104 -14.99 -19.68 -14.18
C ASP A 104 -13.74 -19.56 -13.29
N THR A 105 -13.43 -18.35 -12.81
CA THR A 105 -12.30 -18.10 -11.91
C THR A 105 -12.82 -17.52 -10.60
N PRO A 106 -12.35 -18.00 -9.43
CA PRO A 106 -12.67 -17.38 -8.15
C PRO A 106 -12.25 -15.91 -8.14
N ILE A 107 -13.02 -15.08 -7.42
CA ILE A 107 -12.62 -13.69 -7.19
C ILE A 107 -11.31 -13.69 -6.44
N GLU A 108 -10.31 -13.00 -7.00
CA GLU A 108 -9.00 -12.91 -6.39
C GLU A 108 -9.04 -12.11 -5.08
N CYS A 109 -8.07 -12.43 -4.19
CA CYS A 109 -7.89 -11.70 -2.95
C CYS A 109 -7.83 -10.19 -3.23
N PHE A 110 -8.53 -9.40 -2.44
CA PHE A 110 -8.63 -7.94 -2.57
C PHE A 110 -9.41 -7.41 -3.78
N GLY A 111 -9.80 -8.21 -4.77
CA GLY A 111 -10.45 -7.77 -6.01
C GLY A 111 -11.70 -6.90 -5.79
N LYS A 112 -12.62 -7.33 -4.91
CA LYS A 112 -13.81 -6.51 -4.57
C LYS A 112 -13.44 -5.15 -3.98
N LYS A 113 -12.37 -5.08 -3.18
CA LYS A 113 -11.91 -3.82 -2.59
C LYS A 113 -11.28 -2.91 -3.64
N ALA A 114 -10.49 -3.47 -4.57
CA ALA A 114 -9.92 -2.73 -5.69
C ALA A 114 -11.02 -2.13 -6.58
N SER A 115 -12.01 -2.92 -6.99
CA SER A 115 -13.17 -2.43 -7.75
C SER A 115 -13.92 -1.31 -7.01
N ALA A 116 -14.16 -1.48 -5.70
CA ALA A 116 -14.83 -0.46 -4.89
C ALA A 116 -13.99 0.82 -4.77
N ALA A 117 -12.67 0.71 -4.66
CA ALA A 117 -11.77 1.86 -4.62
C ALA A 117 -11.83 2.67 -5.92
N THR A 118 -11.78 2.00 -7.07
CA THR A 118 -11.90 2.67 -8.38
C THR A 118 -13.25 3.35 -8.53
N ALA A 119 -14.35 2.70 -8.14
CA ALA A 119 -15.68 3.31 -8.15
C ALA A 119 -15.79 4.51 -7.20
N ALA A 120 -15.12 4.49 -6.05
CA ALA A 120 -15.09 5.61 -5.11
C ALA A 120 -14.23 6.79 -5.63
N LEU A 121 -13.12 6.51 -6.32
CA LEU A 121 -12.28 7.54 -6.93
C LEU A 121 -12.96 8.19 -8.14
N LEU A 122 -13.75 7.41 -8.88
CA LEU A 122 -14.41 7.78 -10.12
C LEU A 122 -15.90 7.37 -10.11
N PRO A 123 -16.73 8.02 -9.30
CA PRO A 123 -18.18 7.82 -9.36
C PRO A 123 -18.75 8.09 -10.76
N ASP A 124 -19.93 7.55 -11.04
CA ASP A 124 -20.66 7.83 -12.29
C ASP A 124 -20.78 9.34 -12.54
N ALA A 125 -20.72 9.72 -13.79
CA ALA A 125 -20.70 11.10 -14.29
C ALA A 125 -19.45 11.93 -13.89
N THR A 126 -18.39 11.31 -13.35
CA THR A 126 -17.12 12.01 -13.08
C THR A 126 -16.45 12.42 -14.38
N PRO A 127 -16.16 13.73 -14.60
CA PRO A 127 -15.33 14.17 -15.71
C PRO A 127 -13.87 13.73 -15.50
N VAL A 128 -13.27 13.18 -16.56
CA VAL A 128 -11.88 12.70 -16.56
C VAL A 128 -11.11 13.21 -17.76
N ARG A 129 -9.80 13.33 -17.60
CA ARG A 129 -8.84 13.47 -18.69
C ARG A 129 -8.20 12.11 -18.93
N LEU A 130 -8.37 11.57 -20.14
CA LEU A 130 -7.69 10.38 -20.61
C LEU A 130 -6.44 10.81 -21.38
N GLU A 131 -5.27 10.29 -20.97
CA GLU A 131 -4.02 10.43 -21.71
C GLU A 131 -3.64 9.07 -22.31
N ARG A 132 -3.31 9.06 -23.60
CA ARG A 132 -2.86 7.88 -24.32
C ARG A 132 -1.35 7.74 -24.22
N ASP A 133 -0.86 6.56 -24.52
CA ASP A 133 0.54 6.30 -24.76
C ASP A 133 0.73 5.87 -26.24
N VAL A 134 1.70 5.01 -26.50
CA VAL A 134 2.07 4.62 -27.88
C VAL A 134 0.99 3.79 -28.56
N GLU A 135 0.49 2.75 -27.89
CA GLU A 135 -0.56 1.86 -28.40
C GLU A 135 -1.93 2.30 -27.86
N GLU A 136 -2.87 2.50 -28.77
CA GLU A 136 -4.17 3.05 -28.45
C GLU A 136 -5.13 2.02 -27.85
N ARG A 137 -5.09 0.78 -28.34
CA ARG A 137 -6.04 -0.27 -27.97
C ARG A 137 -5.34 -1.60 -27.72
N ASP A 138 -5.88 -2.37 -26.81
CA ASP A 138 -5.43 -3.74 -26.63
C ASP A 138 -6.07 -4.73 -27.62
N ARG A 139 -5.64 -5.99 -27.54
CA ARG A 139 -6.16 -7.08 -28.40
C ARG A 139 -7.64 -7.34 -28.26
N TYR A 140 -8.28 -6.84 -27.21
CA TYR A 140 -9.73 -6.96 -26.96
C TYR A 140 -10.50 -5.73 -27.44
N GLY A 141 -9.83 -4.75 -28.04
CA GLY A 141 -10.40 -3.50 -28.52
C GLY A 141 -10.66 -2.45 -27.44
N ARG A 142 -10.23 -2.68 -26.18
CA ARG A 142 -10.34 -1.68 -25.11
C ARG A 142 -9.37 -0.55 -25.39
N LEU A 143 -9.82 0.69 -25.17
CA LEU A 143 -8.96 1.86 -25.23
C LEU A 143 -8.00 1.85 -24.05
N LEU A 144 -6.72 2.06 -24.31
CA LEU A 144 -5.66 2.12 -23.30
C LEU A 144 -5.44 3.56 -22.88
N ALA A 145 -5.51 3.86 -21.58
CA ALA A 145 -5.32 5.23 -21.09
C ALA A 145 -4.76 5.31 -19.68
N TYR A 146 -4.04 6.39 -19.44
CA TYR A 146 -3.82 6.95 -18.11
C TYR A 146 -5.00 7.87 -17.78
N VAL A 147 -5.55 7.75 -16.57
CA VAL A 147 -6.78 8.40 -16.17
C VAL A 147 -6.50 9.45 -15.09
N PHE A 148 -6.89 10.68 -15.37
CA PHE A 148 -6.82 11.79 -14.40
C PHE A 148 -8.24 12.28 -14.11
N ARG A 149 -8.59 12.42 -12.83
CA ARG A 149 -9.86 13.06 -12.44
C ARG A 149 -9.77 14.55 -12.76
N ALA A 150 -10.69 15.06 -13.58
CA ALA A 150 -10.56 16.41 -14.14
C ALA A 150 -10.67 17.52 -13.08
N SER A 151 -11.46 17.33 -12.02
CA SER A 151 -11.71 18.36 -11.02
C SER A 151 -10.48 18.79 -10.22
N ASP A 152 -9.52 17.89 -10.02
CA ASP A 152 -8.32 18.13 -9.19
C ASP A 152 -7.03 17.54 -9.78
N GLY A 153 -7.11 16.92 -10.95
CA GLY A 153 -5.97 16.31 -11.62
C GLY A 153 -5.40 15.10 -10.89
N LEU A 154 -6.19 14.44 -10.04
CA LEU A 154 -5.75 13.21 -9.38
C LEU A 154 -5.38 12.14 -10.42
N PHE A 155 -4.14 11.66 -10.40
CA PHE A 155 -3.69 10.56 -11.25
C PHE A 155 -4.19 9.23 -10.68
N VAL A 156 -5.30 8.73 -11.22
CA VAL A 156 -6.03 7.59 -10.66
C VAL A 156 -5.22 6.29 -10.71
N ASN A 157 -4.53 6.01 -11.84
CA ASN A 157 -3.65 4.83 -11.95
C ASN A 157 -2.61 4.82 -10.83
N HIS A 158 -1.93 5.95 -10.62
CA HIS A 158 -0.92 6.08 -9.57
C HIS A 158 -1.54 5.94 -8.16
N GLU A 159 -2.71 6.53 -7.94
CA GLU A 159 -3.38 6.47 -6.64
C GLU A 159 -3.76 5.03 -6.25
N LEU A 160 -4.25 4.24 -7.21
CA LEU A 160 -4.57 2.83 -6.99
C LEU A 160 -3.32 2.01 -6.61
N VAL A 161 -2.18 2.24 -7.29
CA VAL A 161 -0.92 1.57 -6.95
C VAL A 161 -0.39 2.03 -5.60
N ARG A 162 -0.33 3.35 -5.37
CA ARG A 162 0.17 3.95 -4.13
C ARG A 162 -0.57 3.46 -2.88
N THR A 163 -1.87 3.25 -3.01
CA THR A 163 -2.73 2.78 -1.90
C THR A 163 -2.89 1.27 -1.83
N GLY A 164 -2.16 0.53 -2.70
CA GLY A 164 -2.13 -0.93 -2.69
C GLY A 164 -3.43 -1.58 -3.20
N PHE A 165 -4.20 -0.89 -4.05
CA PHE A 165 -5.34 -1.49 -4.75
C PHE A 165 -4.97 -2.10 -6.09
N ALA A 166 -3.79 -1.74 -6.62
CA ALA A 166 -3.23 -2.29 -7.85
C ALA A 166 -1.74 -2.58 -7.69
N ALA A 167 -1.23 -3.55 -8.43
CA ALA A 167 0.19 -3.75 -8.65
C ALA A 167 0.68 -2.93 -9.86
N SER A 168 2.00 -2.68 -9.94
CA SER A 168 2.61 -2.14 -11.14
C SER A 168 2.68 -3.23 -12.21
N TYR A 169 2.16 -2.94 -13.41
CA TYR A 169 2.15 -3.86 -14.55
C TYR A 169 2.57 -3.14 -15.84
N PRO A 170 3.86 -2.91 -16.06
CA PRO A 170 4.34 -2.30 -17.29
C PRO A 170 4.11 -3.21 -18.48
N TYR A 171 3.44 -2.70 -19.51
CA TYR A 171 3.16 -3.44 -20.75
C TYR A 171 3.66 -2.64 -21.96
N PRO A 172 4.86 -2.95 -22.49
CA PRO A 172 5.39 -2.25 -23.66
C PRO A 172 4.44 -2.37 -24.87
N PRO A 173 4.33 -1.29 -25.70
CA PRO A 173 5.15 -0.08 -25.67
C PRO A 173 4.62 1.02 -24.71
N ASN A 174 3.55 0.80 -23.98
CA ASN A 174 2.90 1.78 -23.09
C ASN A 174 3.57 1.84 -21.72
N VAL A 175 4.66 2.57 -21.60
CA VAL A 175 5.52 2.56 -20.41
C VAL A 175 5.89 3.95 -19.86
N THR A 176 5.22 5.02 -20.34
CA THR A 176 5.54 6.42 -19.97
C THR A 176 5.63 6.64 -18.46
N TYR A 177 4.81 6.00 -17.65
CA TYR A 177 4.82 6.14 -16.18
C TYR A 177 5.28 4.87 -15.44
N ALA A 178 5.94 3.93 -16.13
CA ALA A 178 6.30 2.62 -15.55
C ALA A 178 7.21 2.72 -14.32
N ASP A 179 8.20 3.63 -14.33
CA ASP A 179 9.11 3.81 -13.19
C ASP A 179 8.38 4.37 -11.97
N MET A 180 7.49 5.34 -12.19
CA MET A 180 6.64 5.92 -11.14
C MET A 180 5.73 4.87 -10.49
N PHE A 181 5.11 4.00 -11.29
CA PHE A 181 4.27 2.93 -10.75
C PHE A 181 5.08 1.88 -10.01
N ARG A 182 6.27 1.55 -10.48
CA ARG A 182 7.17 0.61 -9.80
C ARG A 182 7.60 1.14 -8.43
N GLU A 183 7.96 2.43 -8.35
CA GLU A 183 8.31 3.07 -7.09
C GLU A 183 7.11 3.08 -6.13
N ALA A 184 5.94 3.49 -6.62
CA ALA A 184 4.72 3.53 -5.79
C ALA A 184 4.32 2.14 -5.28
N ALA A 185 4.43 1.09 -6.13
CA ALA A 185 4.16 -0.29 -5.74
C ALA A 185 5.16 -0.78 -4.68
N GLY A 186 6.46 -0.54 -4.86
CA GLY A 186 7.48 -0.92 -3.88
C GLY A 186 7.28 -0.25 -2.52
N ASN A 187 6.87 1.01 -2.50
CA ASN A 187 6.54 1.72 -1.26
C ASN A 187 5.28 1.15 -0.59
N ALA A 188 4.24 0.81 -1.36
CA ALA A 188 3.02 0.19 -0.85
C ALA A 188 3.27 -1.20 -0.28
N GLU A 189 4.09 -2.00 -0.97
CA GLU A 189 4.52 -3.33 -0.54
C GLU A 189 5.33 -3.27 0.76
N ALA A 190 6.36 -2.43 0.80
CA ALA A 190 7.19 -2.24 2.00
C ALA A 190 6.39 -1.77 3.22
N ALA A 191 5.32 -0.98 3.01
CA ALA A 191 4.41 -0.54 4.06
C ALA A 191 3.30 -1.55 4.37
N GLY A 192 3.18 -2.64 3.63
CA GLY A 192 2.15 -3.68 3.81
C GLY A 192 0.72 -3.15 3.64
N VAL A 193 0.50 -2.16 2.76
CA VAL A 193 -0.84 -1.58 2.57
C VAL A 193 -1.62 -2.27 1.46
N GLY A 194 -2.93 -2.24 1.60
CA GLY A 194 -3.84 -2.76 0.59
C GLY A 194 -3.70 -4.27 0.37
N LEU A 195 -3.56 -4.68 -0.88
CA LEU A 195 -3.36 -6.08 -1.29
C LEU A 195 -2.11 -6.71 -0.67
N TRP A 196 -1.04 -5.93 -0.49
CA TRP A 196 0.26 -6.40 0.03
C TRP A 196 0.16 -6.88 1.48
N GLY A 197 -0.59 -6.18 2.33
CA GLY A 197 -0.84 -6.62 3.70
C GLY A 197 -1.98 -7.64 3.85
N ALA A 198 -2.94 -7.64 2.92
CA ALA A 198 -4.13 -8.49 3.02
C ALA A 198 -3.96 -9.85 2.36
N CYS A 199 -3.16 -9.96 1.28
CA CYS A 199 -3.06 -11.15 0.45
C CYS A 199 -1.67 -11.80 0.50
N GLY A 200 -0.65 -11.13 1.07
CA GLY A 200 0.72 -11.59 1.01
C GLY A 200 1.20 -11.71 -0.44
N ASP A 201 2.00 -12.73 -0.72
CA ASP A 201 2.56 -13.01 -2.06
C ASP A 201 1.52 -13.58 -3.06
N ALA A 202 0.24 -13.62 -2.70
CA ALA A 202 -0.80 -14.29 -3.49
C ALA A 202 -1.24 -13.49 -4.74
N HIS A 203 -0.81 -12.24 -4.89
CA HIS A 203 -1.10 -11.43 -6.07
C HIS A 203 0.20 -11.10 -6.80
N VAL A 204 0.52 -11.91 -7.79
CA VAL A 204 1.55 -11.61 -8.79
C VAL A 204 0.82 -11.31 -10.09
N PRO A 205 0.97 -10.13 -10.70
CA PRO A 205 0.39 -9.82 -12.01
C PRO A 205 0.78 -10.90 -13.04
N ALA A 206 -0.18 -11.35 -13.81
CA ALA A 206 0.00 -12.44 -14.79
C ALA A 206 0.82 -11.99 -16.01
#